data_9a33e721c27b868e33b2cdb153aad65a
#
_entry.id   9a33e721c27b868e33b2cdb153aad65a
#
_cell.length_a   1.000
_cell.length_b   1.000
_cell.length_c   1.000
_cell.angle_alpha   90.00
_cell.angle_beta   90.00
_cell.angle_gamma   90.00
#
_symmetry.space_group_name_H-M   'P 1'
#
loop_
_entity.id
_entity.type
_entity.pdbx_description
1 polymer ?
#
loop_
_entity_poly.entity_id
_entity_poly.type
_entity_poly.pdbx_seq_one_letter_code
_entity_poly.pdbx_strand_id
1 'polypeptide(L)'
;MRLLEFLVESERKGVSAEERDTHAWREFGREVAIMVVDSVGFSRTTRAHGIVHFLSKMAAAREIMTMVLEQSRATSHGFHADNCIAHFASPDDALETAIASQQAISKSGLWLNPEELYGISIGVGFGKLLYAESMEGYFGDEMNLASKLGEDVGGRDDILLTESAFSCLSNQQGHAYRRNDISVSGLNIPYFSVTWK
;
A
#
# COMPACT_ATOMS: atom_id res chain seq x y z
N MET A 1 4.81 25.04 -9.92
CA MET A 1 5.76 24.16 -10.65
C MET A 1 5.61 22.75 -10.06
N ARG A 2 5.47 21.73 -10.88
CA ARG A 2 5.34 20.33 -10.43
C ARG A 2 6.72 19.71 -10.21
N LEU A 3 6.82 18.67 -9.41
CA LEU A 3 8.09 18.01 -9.06
C LEU A 3 8.94 17.68 -10.29
N LEU A 4 8.38 17.00 -11.28
CA LEU A 4 9.16 16.61 -12.46
C LEU A 4 9.60 17.79 -13.31
N GLU A 5 8.78 18.83 -13.46
CA GLU A 5 9.15 20.07 -14.14
C GLU A 5 10.34 20.74 -13.43
N PHE A 6 10.27 20.80 -12.09
CA PHE A 6 11.37 21.30 -11.26
C PHE A 6 12.65 20.49 -11.45
N LEU A 7 12.58 19.16 -11.42
CA LEU A 7 13.75 18.31 -11.58
C LEU A 7 14.41 18.49 -12.96
N VAL A 8 13.62 18.49 -14.03
CA VAL A 8 14.11 18.71 -15.39
C VAL A 8 14.72 20.10 -15.56
N GLU A 9 14.08 21.13 -15.02
CA GLU A 9 14.58 22.51 -15.13
C GLU A 9 15.87 22.70 -14.32
N SER A 10 15.95 22.14 -13.12
CA SER A 10 17.13 22.18 -12.27
C SER A 10 18.31 21.47 -12.91
N GLU A 11 18.09 20.32 -13.55
CA GLU A 11 19.13 19.61 -14.32
C GLU A 11 19.67 20.47 -15.47
N ARG A 12 18.76 21.10 -16.24
CA ARG A 12 19.13 21.99 -17.36
C ARG A 12 19.94 23.22 -16.92
N LYS A 13 19.66 23.72 -15.71
CA LYS A 13 20.36 24.87 -15.12
C LYS A 13 21.68 24.51 -14.44
N GLY A 14 22.02 23.22 -14.38
CA GLY A 14 23.23 22.75 -13.71
C GLY A 14 23.20 22.94 -12.20
N VAL A 15 21.99 22.93 -11.59
CA VAL A 15 21.85 22.97 -10.12
C VAL A 15 22.47 21.70 -9.54
N SER A 16 23.28 21.85 -8.47
CA SER A 16 23.93 20.72 -7.83
C SER A 16 22.90 19.69 -7.32
N ALA A 17 23.31 18.43 -7.22
CA ALA A 17 22.45 17.35 -6.73
C ALA A 17 21.96 17.64 -5.30
N GLU A 18 22.81 18.16 -4.42
CA GLU A 18 22.51 18.50 -3.03
C GLU A 18 21.46 19.63 -2.92
N GLU A 19 21.64 20.71 -3.70
CA GLU A 19 20.69 21.82 -3.71
C GLU A 19 19.33 21.39 -4.28
N ARG A 20 19.35 20.58 -5.35
CA ARG A 20 18.16 20.02 -5.97
C ARG A 20 17.40 19.09 -5.03
N ASP A 21 18.10 18.20 -4.32
CA ASP A 21 17.53 17.30 -3.32
C ASP A 21 16.88 18.10 -2.18
N THR A 22 17.64 19.01 -1.56
CA THR A 22 17.13 19.87 -0.48
C THR A 22 15.86 20.62 -0.89
N HIS A 23 15.85 21.19 -2.08
CA HIS A 23 14.71 21.93 -2.59
C HIS A 23 13.51 21.01 -2.88
N ALA A 24 13.75 19.85 -3.50
CA ALA A 24 12.70 18.88 -3.80
C ALA A 24 11.99 18.41 -2.52
N TRP A 25 12.75 18.03 -1.50
CA TRP A 25 12.17 17.60 -0.23
C TRP A 25 11.45 18.72 0.52
N ARG A 26 11.89 19.96 0.43
CA ARG A 26 11.21 21.10 1.04
C ARG A 26 9.87 21.40 0.39
N GLU A 27 9.80 21.41 -0.92
CA GLU A 27 8.61 21.84 -1.67
C GLU A 27 7.60 20.69 -1.90
N PHE A 28 8.09 19.49 -2.20
CA PHE A 28 7.29 18.34 -2.61
C PHE A 28 7.24 17.22 -1.58
N GLY A 29 8.08 17.27 -0.53
CA GLY A 29 8.07 16.30 0.54
C GLY A 29 6.76 16.34 1.32
N ARG A 30 6.15 15.17 1.53
CA ARG A 30 4.94 14.99 2.35
C ARG A 30 5.17 13.83 3.29
N GLU A 31 4.73 13.98 4.53
CA GLU A 31 4.65 12.85 5.47
C GLU A 31 3.27 12.20 5.31
N VAL A 32 3.24 10.93 5.00
CA VAL A 32 2.03 10.23 4.59
C VAL A 32 2.11 8.75 4.94
N ALA A 33 0.99 8.17 5.36
CA ALA A 33 0.82 6.73 5.43
C ALA A 33 0.24 6.20 4.11
N ILE A 34 0.75 5.04 3.69
CA ILE A 34 0.36 4.38 2.45
C ILE A 34 -0.16 3.00 2.79
N MET A 35 -1.29 2.64 2.21
CA MET A 35 -1.82 1.28 2.21
C MET A 35 -1.81 0.76 0.77
N VAL A 36 -1.12 -0.35 0.56
CA VAL A 36 -1.09 -1.08 -0.72
C VAL A 36 -1.80 -2.41 -0.51
N VAL A 37 -2.82 -2.64 -1.32
CA VAL A 37 -3.62 -3.88 -1.28
C VAL A 37 -3.43 -4.64 -2.57
N ASP A 38 -3.15 -5.93 -2.47
CA ASP A 38 -3.03 -6.85 -3.59
C ASP A 38 -4.02 -8.01 -3.50
N SER A 39 -4.42 -8.53 -4.64
CA SER A 39 -5.35 -9.66 -4.78
C SER A 39 -4.62 -10.99 -4.76
N VAL A 40 -4.87 -11.80 -3.75
CA VAL A 40 -4.19 -13.09 -3.61
C VAL A 40 -4.74 -14.12 -4.59
N GLY A 41 -3.82 -14.77 -5.33
CA GLY A 41 -4.16 -15.91 -6.18
C GLY A 41 -4.39 -15.61 -7.66
N PHE A 42 -4.04 -14.41 -8.14
CA PHE A 42 -4.16 -13.97 -9.54
C PHE A 42 -3.64 -15.02 -10.53
N SER A 43 -2.33 -15.32 -10.49
CA SER A 43 -1.68 -16.20 -11.47
C SER A 43 -2.26 -17.62 -11.48
N ARG A 44 -2.57 -18.15 -10.29
CA ARG A 44 -3.15 -19.50 -10.13
C ARG A 44 -4.56 -19.56 -10.70
N THR A 45 -5.42 -18.60 -10.33
CA THR A 45 -6.82 -18.56 -10.76
C THR A 45 -6.95 -18.27 -12.25
N THR A 46 -6.14 -17.34 -12.77
CA THR A 46 -6.11 -17.01 -14.21
C THR A 46 -5.69 -18.22 -15.04
N ARG A 47 -4.71 -19.00 -14.58
CA ARG A 47 -4.28 -20.22 -15.27
C ARG A 47 -5.36 -21.31 -15.27
N ALA A 48 -6.09 -21.46 -14.16
CA ALA A 48 -7.10 -22.52 -14.00
C ALA A 48 -8.47 -22.16 -14.61
N HIS A 49 -8.90 -20.91 -14.50
CA HIS A 49 -10.27 -20.47 -14.83
C HIS A 49 -10.33 -19.36 -15.88
N GLY A 50 -9.18 -18.83 -16.32
CA GLY A 50 -9.08 -17.75 -17.28
C GLY A 50 -9.16 -16.36 -16.67
N ILE A 51 -8.64 -15.37 -17.43
CA ILE A 51 -8.52 -13.98 -16.97
C ILE A 51 -9.88 -13.32 -16.71
N VAL A 52 -10.90 -13.57 -17.52
CA VAL A 52 -12.23 -12.98 -17.38
C VAL A 52 -12.88 -13.42 -16.08
N HIS A 53 -12.70 -14.68 -15.67
CA HIS A 53 -13.18 -15.18 -14.38
C HIS A 53 -12.54 -14.39 -13.22
N PHE A 54 -11.20 -14.26 -13.22
CA PHE A 54 -10.52 -13.48 -12.18
C PHE A 54 -10.99 -12.02 -12.16
N LEU A 55 -11.04 -11.36 -13.31
CA LEU A 55 -11.47 -9.95 -13.41
C LEU A 55 -12.90 -9.75 -12.89
N SER A 56 -13.81 -10.69 -13.08
CA SER A 56 -15.16 -10.58 -12.53
C SER A 56 -15.18 -10.62 -10.99
N LYS A 57 -14.30 -11.43 -10.38
CA LYS A 57 -14.16 -11.50 -8.92
C LYS A 57 -13.47 -10.26 -8.36
N MET A 58 -12.42 -9.80 -9.04
CA MET A 58 -11.73 -8.56 -8.71
C MET A 58 -12.67 -7.35 -8.79
N ALA A 59 -13.54 -7.27 -9.79
CA ALA A 59 -14.52 -6.19 -9.90
C ALA A 59 -15.47 -6.15 -8.68
N ALA A 60 -15.98 -7.31 -8.27
CA ALA A 60 -16.83 -7.40 -7.06
C ALA A 60 -16.06 -7.02 -5.78
N ALA A 61 -14.80 -7.44 -5.67
CA ALA A 61 -13.93 -7.05 -4.54
C ALA A 61 -13.66 -5.54 -4.52
N ARG A 62 -13.47 -4.91 -5.69
CA ARG A 62 -13.30 -3.45 -5.79
C ARG A 62 -14.52 -2.67 -5.31
N GLU A 63 -15.75 -3.14 -5.61
CA GLU A 63 -16.98 -2.50 -5.09
C GLU A 63 -17.00 -2.53 -3.55
N ILE A 64 -16.63 -3.67 -2.94
CA ILE A 64 -16.53 -3.80 -1.48
C ILE A 64 -15.46 -2.86 -0.93
N MET A 65 -14.27 -2.84 -1.54
CA MET A 65 -13.16 -1.99 -1.12
C MET A 65 -13.49 -0.50 -1.26
N THR A 66 -14.18 -0.11 -2.34
CA THR A 66 -14.60 1.28 -2.55
C THR A 66 -15.49 1.76 -1.41
N MET A 67 -16.48 0.96 -0.97
CA MET A 67 -17.34 1.31 0.16
C MET A 67 -16.55 1.51 1.47
N VAL A 68 -15.53 0.68 1.72
CA VAL A 68 -14.66 0.84 2.90
C VAL A 68 -13.84 2.13 2.80
N LEU A 69 -13.23 2.38 1.65
CA LEU A 69 -12.37 3.54 1.43
C LEU A 69 -13.14 4.87 1.50
N GLU A 70 -14.34 4.92 0.94
CA GLU A 70 -15.22 6.10 1.02
C GLU A 70 -15.68 6.43 2.45
N GLN A 71 -15.74 5.43 3.33
CA GLN A 71 -16.06 5.61 4.76
C GLN A 71 -14.84 5.83 5.64
N SER A 72 -13.65 5.68 5.10
CA SER A 72 -12.39 5.81 5.81
C SER A 72 -11.90 7.26 5.86
N ARG A 73 -10.75 7.48 6.52
CA ARG A 73 -10.04 8.76 6.51
C ARG A 73 -8.97 8.83 5.40
N ALA A 74 -9.13 8.07 4.33
CA ALA A 74 -8.21 8.14 3.20
C ALA A 74 -8.24 9.54 2.57
N THR A 75 -7.08 10.15 2.39
CA THR A 75 -6.93 11.44 1.71
C THR A 75 -7.03 11.30 0.20
N SER A 76 -6.65 10.14 -0.32
CA SER A 76 -6.84 9.73 -1.71
C SER A 76 -6.73 8.21 -1.83
N HIS A 77 -7.35 7.64 -2.84
CA HIS A 77 -7.21 6.23 -3.19
C HIS A 77 -7.41 6.00 -4.68
N GLY A 78 -6.90 4.88 -5.18
CA GLY A 78 -7.04 4.48 -6.58
C GLY A 78 -6.77 3.01 -6.79
N PHE A 79 -7.31 2.47 -7.90
CA PHE A 79 -7.09 1.09 -8.31
C PHE A 79 -6.22 1.04 -9.56
N HIS A 80 -5.17 0.25 -9.53
CA HIS A 80 -4.25 0.00 -10.63
C HIS A 80 -4.13 -1.51 -10.84
N ALA A 81 -4.66 -2.02 -11.96
CA ALA A 81 -4.76 -3.47 -12.21
C ALA A 81 -5.45 -4.18 -11.02
N ASP A 82 -4.81 -5.16 -10.37
CA ASP A 82 -5.31 -5.86 -9.19
C ASP A 82 -4.97 -5.18 -7.86
N ASN A 83 -4.18 -4.11 -7.90
CA ASN A 83 -3.77 -3.35 -6.72
C ASN A 83 -4.73 -2.21 -6.39
N CYS A 84 -4.85 -1.91 -5.09
CA CYS A 84 -5.43 -0.68 -4.58
C CYS A 84 -4.38 0.06 -3.76
N ILE A 85 -4.21 1.36 -4.02
CA ILE A 85 -3.33 2.22 -3.23
C ILE A 85 -4.20 3.29 -2.58
N ALA A 86 -4.02 3.48 -1.28
CA ALA A 86 -4.68 4.54 -0.53
C ALA A 86 -3.68 5.28 0.37
N HIS A 87 -3.92 6.56 0.57
CA HIS A 87 -3.05 7.45 1.35
C HIS A 87 -3.81 8.02 2.54
N PHE A 88 -3.11 8.21 3.67
CA PHE A 88 -3.69 8.67 4.92
C PHE A 88 -2.75 9.66 5.61
N ALA A 89 -3.31 10.48 6.51
CA ALA A 89 -2.51 11.40 7.32
C ALA A 89 -1.72 10.69 8.43
N SER A 90 -2.18 9.51 8.88
CA SER A 90 -1.55 8.76 9.96
C SER A 90 -1.49 7.25 9.67
N PRO A 91 -0.51 6.52 10.25
CA PRO A 91 -0.47 5.07 10.15
C PRO A 91 -1.62 4.39 10.89
N ASP A 92 -2.20 5.02 11.92
CA ASP A 92 -3.37 4.52 12.64
C ASP A 92 -4.60 4.45 11.70
N ASP A 93 -4.88 5.53 10.95
CA ASP A 93 -5.98 5.57 9.98
C ASP A 93 -5.79 4.52 8.86
N ALA A 94 -4.55 4.33 8.40
CA ALA A 94 -4.21 3.31 7.42
C ALA A 94 -4.45 1.90 7.96
N LEU A 95 -4.01 1.62 9.20
CA LEU A 95 -4.20 0.32 9.85
C LEU A 95 -5.68 0.03 10.11
N GLU A 96 -6.44 0.99 10.64
CA GLU A 96 -7.90 0.84 10.84
C GLU A 96 -8.60 0.50 9.52
N THR A 97 -8.23 1.19 8.43
CA THR A 97 -8.79 0.93 7.10
C THR A 97 -8.36 -0.42 6.55
N ALA A 98 -7.11 -0.84 6.78
CA ALA A 98 -6.62 -2.16 6.40
C ALA A 98 -7.41 -3.28 7.09
N ILE A 99 -7.66 -3.15 8.39
CA ILE A 99 -8.46 -4.11 9.16
C ILE A 99 -9.92 -4.13 8.66
N ALA A 100 -10.53 -2.96 8.45
CA ALA A 100 -11.88 -2.86 7.91
C ALA A 100 -11.99 -3.51 6.52
N SER A 101 -10.99 -3.34 5.66
CA SER A 101 -10.91 -3.94 4.33
C SER A 101 -10.85 -5.47 4.39
N GLN A 102 -9.97 -6.02 5.23
CA GLN A 102 -9.88 -7.46 5.46
C GLN A 102 -11.21 -8.03 5.99
N GLN A 103 -11.83 -7.35 6.95
CA GLN A 103 -13.12 -7.76 7.51
C GLN A 103 -14.24 -7.72 6.48
N ALA A 104 -14.29 -6.67 5.65
CA ALA A 104 -15.31 -6.53 4.61
C ALA A 104 -15.19 -7.62 3.55
N ILE A 105 -13.99 -7.89 3.04
CA ILE A 105 -13.73 -8.97 2.09
C ILE A 105 -14.07 -10.34 2.72
N SER A 106 -13.62 -10.61 3.93
CA SER A 106 -13.90 -11.88 4.62
C SER A 106 -15.40 -12.10 4.84
N LYS A 107 -16.13 -11.07 5.27
CA LYS A 107 -17.59 -11.13 5.52
C LYS A 107 -18.44 -11.19 4.25
N SER A 108 -17.91 -10.74 3.12
CA SER A 108 -18.65 -10.72 1.84
C SER A 108 -19.03 -12.10 1.33
N GLY A 109 -18.28 -13.14 1.75
CA GLY A 109 -18.46 -14.48 1.21
C GLY A 109 -18.12 -14.58 -0.28
N LEU A 110 -17.34 -13.65 -0.84
CA LEU A 110 -16.92 -13.67 -2.23
C LEU A 110 -16.01 -14.87 -2.50
N TRP A 111 -16.45 -15.78 -3.35
CA TRP A 111 -15.69 -16.94 -3.77
C TRP A 111 -14.81 -16.61 -4.98
N LEU A 112 -13.52 -16.87 -4.87
CA LEU A 112 -12.58 -16.79 -5.98
C LEU A 112 -12.79 -17.94 -6.97
N ASN A 113 -13.03 -19.15 -6.43
CA ASN A 113 -13.36 -20.37 -7.15
C ASN A 113 -14.16 -21.31 -6.20
N PRO A 114 -14.65 -22.49 -6.63
CA PRO A 114 -15.47 -23.38 -5.78
C PRO A 114 -14.80 -23.85 -4.48
N GLU A 115 -13.50 -23.75 -4.37
CA GLU A 115 -12.72 -24.26 -3.23
C GLU A 115 -12.12 -23.15 -2.38
N GLU A 116 -12.14 -21.89 -2.86
CA GLU A 116 -11.38 -20.80 -2.26
C GLU A 116 -12.14 -19.47 -2.26
N LEU A 117 -12.24 -18.84 -1.09
CA LEU A 117 -12.73 -17.46 -0.96
C LEU A 117 -11.73 -16.47 -1.57
N TYR A 118 -12.23 -15.34 -2.05
CA TYR A 118 -11.39 -14.22 -2.44
C TYR A 118 -10.61 -13.70 -1.23
N GLY A 119 -9.37 -13.35 -1.42
CA GLY A 119 -8.50 -12.85 -0.37
C GLY A 119 -7.62 -11.71 -0.85
N ILE A 120 -7.25 -10.86 0.07
CA ILE A 120 -6.32 -9.75 -0.17
C ILE A 120 -5.15 -9.83 0.81
N SER A 121 -4.03 -9.25 0.40
CA SER A 121 -2.91 -8.94 1.27
C SER A 121 -2.69 -7.43 1.32
N ILE A 122 -2.22 -6.91 2.45
CA ILE A 122 -2.11 -5.47 2.67
C ILE A 122 -0.73 -5.13 3.25
N GLY A 123 -0.02 -4.22 2.57
CA GLY A 123 1.18 -3.57 3.08
C GLY A 123 0.88 -2.14 3.52
N VAL A 124 1.37 -1.73 4.69
CA VAL A 124 1.23 -0.37 5.21
C VAL A 124 2.61 0.22 5.50
N GLY A 125 2.91 1.36 4.91
CA GLY A 125 4.11 2.16 5.15
C GLY A 125 3.76 3.53 5.70
N PHE A 126 4.74 4.18 6.36
CA PHE A 126 4.60 5.57 6.81
C PHE A 126 5.93 6.28 6.75
N GLY A 127 5.96 7.47 6.16
CA GLY A 127 7.17 8.29 6.14
C GLY A 127 7.09 9.48 5.21
N LYS A 128 8.23 10.13 5.04
CA LYS A 128 8.36 11.27 4.17
C LYS A 128 8.60 10.81 2.73
N LEU A 129 7.70 11.19 1.84
CA LEU A 129 7.71 10.84 0.41
C LEU A 129 7.65 12.08 -0.45
N LEU A 130 8.20 12.01 -1.66
CA LEU A 130 8.03 13.06 -2.67
C LEU A 130 6.71 12.84 -3.40
N TYR A 131 5.88 13.88 -3.46
CA TYR A 131 4.63 13.85 -4.20
C TYR A 131 4.78 14.47 -5.58
N ALA A 132 4.39 13.74 -6.61
CA ALA A 132 4.38 14.22 -7.99
C ALA A 132 2.98 14.13 -8.58
N GLU A 133 2.26 15.23 -8.56
CA GLU A 133 0.90 15.36 -9.09
C GLU A 133 0.78 14.90 -10.55
N SER A 134 1.80 15.19 -11.39
CA SER A 134 1.81 14.82 -12.79
C SER A 134 2.00 13.32 -13.06
N MET A 135 2.48 12.56 -12.09
CA MET A 135 2.66 11.11 -12.14
C MET A 135 1.69 10.38 -11.21
N GLU A 136 0.75 11.11 -10.63
CA GLU A 136 -0.31 10.56 -9.76
C GLU A 136 0.24 9.68 -8.65
N GLY A 137 1.31 10.15 -7.91
CA GLY A 137 1.85 9.29 -6.91
C GLY A 137 2.87 9.89 -5.95
N TYR A 138 3.20 9.07 -4.99
CA TYR A 138 4.25 9.30 -4.01
C TYR A 138 5.46 8.43 -4.31
N PHE A 139 6.66 9.00 -4.15
CA PHE A 139 7.93 8.32 -4.40
C PHE A 139 8.80 8.34 -3.16
N GLY A 140 9.39 7.22 -2.84
CA GLY A 140 10.34 7.03 -1.75
C GLY A 140 10.32 5.61 -1.19
N ASP A 141 11.20 5.34 -0.24
CA ASP A 141 11.46 3.99 0.25
C ASP A 141 10.23 3.36 0.91
N GLU A 142 9.46 4.12 1.70
CA GLU A 142 8.26 3.60 2.36
C GLU A 142 7.17 3.17 1.37
N MET A 143 7.04 3.85 0.22
CA MET A 143 6.13 3.40 -0.85
C MET A 143 6.59 2.05 -1.43
N ASN A 144 7.88 1.92 -1.72
CA ASN A 144 8.46 0.68 -2.24
C ASN A 144 8.32 -0.48 -1.25
N LEU A 145 8.55 -0.20 0.05
CA LEU A 145 8.42 -1.21 1.10
C LEU A 145 6.96 -1.65 1.31
N ALA A 146 6.03 -0.70 1.36
CA ALA A 146 4.60 -1.01 1.48
C ALA A 146 4.10 -1.86 0.30
N SER A 147 4.49 -1.50 -0.95
CA SER A 147 4.20 -2.30 -2.13
C SER A 147 4.79 -3.71 -2.01
N LYS A 148 6.06 -3.82 -1.65
CA LYS A 148 6.72 -5.12 -1.52
C LYS A 148 6.07 -6.00 -0.44
N LEU A 149 5.66 -5.41 0.69
CA LEU A 149 4.96 -6.14 1.74
C LEU A 149 3.59 -6.62 1.28
N GLY A 150 2.81 -5.77 0.60
CA GLY A 150 1.48 -6.13 0.11
C GLY A 150 1.50 -7.12 -1.06
N GLU A 151 2.40 -6.93 -2.02
CA GLU A 151 2.40 -7.66 -3.28
C GLU A 151 3.24 -8.96 -3.25
N ASP A 152 4.46 -8.89 -2.64
CA ASP A 152 5.43 -9.99 -2.73
C ASP A 152 5.49 -10.86 -1.46
N VAL A 153 5.27 -10.26 -0.29
CA VAL A 153 5.49 -10.92 1.02
C VAL A 153 4.19 -11.40 1.64
N GLY A 154 3.17 -10.56 1.55
CA GLY A 154 1.87 -10.84 2.15
C GLY A 154 1.14 -11.98 1.48
N GLY A 155 0.52 -12.80 2.30
CA GLY A 155 -0.43 -13.84 1.86
C GLY A 155 -1.87 -13.43 2.13
N ARG A 156 -2.78 -14.38 1.94
CA ARG A 156 -4.19 -14.20 2.26
C ARG A 156 -4.37 -13.76 3.71
N ASP A 157 -5.17 -12.73 3.89
CA ASP A 157 -5.55 -12.18 5.20
C ASP A 157 -4.39 -11.47 5.94
N ASP A 158 -3.22 -11.31 5.33
CA ASP A 158 -2.11 -10.62 5.97
C ASP A 158 -2.30 -9.09 5.92
N ILE A 159 -1.96 -8.44 7.03
CA ILE A 159 -1.68 -7.01 7.14
C ILE A 159 -0.26 -6.87 7.65
N LEU A 160 0.60 -6.26 6.84
CA LEU A 160 2.03 -6.12 7.11
C LEU A 160 2.39 -4.63 7.19
N LEU A 161 3.07 -4.23 8.26
CA LEU A 161 3.51 -2.86 8.49
C LEU A 161 5.02 -2.75 8.30
N THR A 162 5.50 -1.69 7.67
CA THR A 162 6.91 -1.33 7.76
C THR A 162 7.29 -1.00 9.20
N GLU A 163 8.58 -1.05 9.53
CA GLU A 163 9.07 -0.66 10.88
C GLU A 163 8.71 0.79 11.20
N SER A 164 8.78 1.68 10.21
CA SER A 164 8.39 3.08 10.35
C SER A 164 6.89 3.23 10.66
N ALA A 165 6.02 2.56 9.89
CA ALA A 165 4.58 2.58 10.15
C ALA A 165 4.25 2.06 11.56
N PHE A 166 4.83 0.91 11.96
CA PHE A 166 4.63 0.35 13.29
C PHE A 166 5.08 1.29 14.41
N SER A 167 6.29 1.88 14.27
CA SER A 167 6.89 2.75 15.30
C SER A 167 6.11 4.04 15.50
N CYS A 168 5.37 4.50 14.49
CA CYS A 168 4.57 5.72 14.53
C CYS A 168 3.09 5.49 14.88
N LEU A 169 2.67 4.24 15.18
CA LEU A 169 1.34 3.98 15.71
C LEU A 169 1.17 4.64 17.09
N SER A 170 0.03 5.27 17.30
CA SER A 170 -0.33 5.91 18.58
C SER A 170 -0.52 4.87 19.70
N ASN A 171 -0.97 3.66 19.34
CA ASN A 171 -1.18 2.54 20.28
C ASN A 171 -0.65 1.22 19.71
N GLN A 172 0.59 0.89 20.05
CA GLN A 172 1.23 -0.38 19.68
C GLN A 172 0.71 -1.60 20.48
N GLN A 173 -0.20 -1.41 21.42
CA GLN A 173 -0.81 -2.49 22.22
C GLN A 173 -2.25 -2.80 21.79
N GLY A 174 -2.79 -2.07 20.81
CA GLY A 174 -4.17 -2.23 20.34
C GLY A 174 -4.44 -3.58 19.66
N HIS A 175 -3.39 -4.17 19.08
CA HIS A 175 -3.41 -5.48 18.41
C HIS A 175 -2.20 -6.31 18.80
N ALA A 176 -2.20 -7.60 18.46
CA ALA A 176 -1.00 -8.41 18.55
C ALA A 176 -0.15 -8.22 17.30
N TYR A 177 1.11 -7.90 17.48
CA TYR A 177 2.09 -7.72 16.41
C TYR A 177 3.22 -8.73 16.52
N ARG A 178 3.67 -9.25 15.39
CA ARG A 178 4.84 -10.13 15.31
C ARG A 178 5.88 -9.52 14.40
N ARG A 179 7.09 -9.28 14.92
CA ARG A 179 8.24 -8.83 14.14
C ARG A 179 8.75 -9.96 13.26
N ASN A 180 9.02 -9.63 12.02
CA ASN A 180 9.62 -10.49 11.00
C ASN A 180 10.72 -9.69 10.28
N ASP A 181 11.51 -10.38 9.45
CA ASP A 181 12.53 -9.76 8.62
C ASP A 181 12.41 -10.26 7.17
N ILE A 182 12.65 -9.37 6.20
CA ILE A 182 12.71 -9.71 4.78
C ILE A 182 14.02 -9.21 4.19
N SER A 183 14.62 -10.00 3.28
CA SER A 183 15.79 -9.57 2.52
C SER A 183 15.37 -8.84 1.24
N VAL A 184 15.73 -7.56 1.13
CA VAL A 184 15.49 -6.73 -0.06
C VAL A 184 16.83 -6.20 -0.54
N SER A 185 17.23 -6.56 -1.75
CA SER A 185 18.52 -6.13 -2.35
C SER A 185 19.73 -6.40 -1.45
N GLY A 186 19.70 -7.51 -0.69
CA GLY A 186 20.77 -7.87 0.25
C GLY A 186 20.73 -7.17 1.62
N LEU A 187 19.76 -6.30 1.84
CA LEU A 187 19.50 -5.67 3.14
C LEU A 187 18.41 -6.43 3.88
N ASN A 188 18.62 -6.64 5.18
CA ASN A 188 17.61 -7.25 6.06
C ASN A 188 16.71 -6.14 6.61
N ILE A 189 15.43 -6.16 6.23
CA ILE A 189 14.46 -5.11 6.55
C ILE A 189 13.39 -5.68 7.47
N PRO A 190 13.24 -5.14 8.69
CA PRO A 190 12.20 -5.57 9.61
C PRO A 190 10.83 -5.08 9.16
N TYR A 191 9.81 -5.92 9.44
CA TYR A 191 8.40 -5.58 9.28
C TYR A 191 7.56 -6.26 10.35
N PHE A 192 6.33 -5.85 10.50
CA PHE A 192 5.41 -6.37 11.52
C PHE A 192 4.14 -6.91 10.89
N SER A 193 3.79 -8.16 11.21
CA SER A 193 2.48 -8.71 10.86
C SER A 193 1.48 -8.44 11.99
N VAL A 194 0.23 -8.13 11.61
CA VAL A 194 -0.86 -7.76 12.53
C VAL A 194 -1.84 -8.92 12.68
N THR A 195 -2.16 -9.30 13.91
CA THR A 195 -3.29 -10.20 14.18
C THR A 195 -4.54 -9.35 14.35
N TRP A 196 -5.43 -9.40 13.35
CA TRP A 196 -6.64 -8.59 13.29
C TRP A 196 -7.95 -9.40 13.45
N LYS A 197 -7.86 -10.73 13.52
CA LYS A 197 -8.97 -11.68 13.77
C LYS A 197 -9.16 -11.90 15.25
#